data_8728bfe025776dd2cf4b7e65bc092679
#
_entry.id   8728bfe025776dd2cf4b7e65bc092679
#
_cell.length_a   1.000
_cell.length_b   1.000
_cell.length_c   1.000
_cell.angle_alpha   90.00
_cell.angle_beta   90.00
_cell.angle_gamma   90.00
#
_symmetry.space_group_name_H-M   'P 1'
#
loop_
_entity.id
_entity.type
_entity.pdbx_description
1 polymer ?
#
loop_
_entity_poly.entity_id
_entity_poly.type
_entity_poly.pdbx_seq_one_letter_code
_entity_poly.pdbx_strand_id
1 'polypeptide(L)'
;MRLPVLFLIPCALFSQRAATFESRPATALENDKIELLTLNKGGAFVSLLLKDDAEKMNPMWNPVALSRMTKGPSRFGESLGHFLCVDGFGPTSKEEQAAGLQGHGEAHRQPWTLIAQGREGSKQQLTFQTRLPIVHEGLTRKLELVDGEQVVYVESTLENELAFDRPINWAEHATIGYPFLSPGKTVIDASVGKCQTRPHQNVPPNRRLVSNEPFVYPQAPLKAGGLADLRQIPTAPDSMDHTGCIFDPAKRLGFITAINLENRLMLGYLVRREEYPWLQEWMNYPSNLALSRGLEFGTQPFDVSRRQTVEMGKMFDTPAFRWLPAKSKIGTRFLMFYTRVPAGFTQVDDVQQQNGQLLITDKKSGQTIRLAASLPL
;
A
#
# COMPACT_ATOMS: atom_id res chain seq x y z
N MET A 1 -25.58 -41.41 -42.63
CA MET A 1 -24.27 -41.08 -42.11
C MET A 1 -24.38 -39.69 -41.43
N ARG A 2 -24.46 -39.65 -40.09
CA ARG A 2 -24.57 -38.38 -39.32
C ARG A 2 -23.14 -38.03 -38.85
N LEU A 3 -22.58 -36.88 -39.30
CA LEU A 3 -21.32 -36.35 -38.79
C LEU A 3 -21.50 -35.85 -37.32
N PRO A 4 -20.58 -36.15 -36.42
CA PRO A 4 -20.61 -35.56 -35.10
C PRO A 4 -20.20 -34.06 -35.15
N VAL A 5 -21.03 -33.23 -34.60
CA VAL A 5 -20.70 -31.80 -34.36
C VAL A 5 -19.73 -31.77 -33.16
N LEU A 6 -18.48 -31.46 -33.46
CA LEU A 6 -17.47 -31.20 -32.45
C LEU A 6 -17.76 -29.84 -31.79
N PHE A 7 -18.27 -29.84 -30.58
CA PHE A 7 -18.32 -28.62 -29.77
C PHE A 7 -16.90 -28.27 -29.32
N LEU A 8 -16.29 -27.29 -29.97
CA LEU A 8 -15.10 -26.63 -29.42
C LEU A 8 -15.51 -25.87 -28.17
N ILE A 9 -15.21 -26.43 -27.00
CA ILE A 9 -15.28 -25.71 -25.73
C ILE A 9 -14.18 -24.62 -25.83
N PRO A 10 -14.52 -23.32 -25.76
CA PRO A 10 -13.48 -22.30 -25.72
C PRO A 10 -12.64 -22.54 -24.48
N CYS A 11 -11.35 -22.83 -24.67
CA CYS A 11 -10.37 -22.88 -23.59
C CYS A 11 -10.34 -21.47 -22.99
N ALA A 12 -10.91 -21.31 -21.78
CA ALA A 12 -10.84 -20.04 -21.06
C ALA A 12 -9.38 -19.71 -20.85
N LEU A 13 -8.89 -18.70 -21.56
CA LEU A 13 -7.55 -18.17 -21.37
C LEU A 13 -7.44 -17.71 -19.91
N PHE A 14 -6.73 -18.46 -19.09
CA PHE A 14 -6.35 -18.02 -17.75
C PHE A 14 -5.52 -16.75 -17.92
N SER A 15 -5.97 -15.67 -17.31
CA SER A 15 -5.28 -14.37 -17.35
C SER A 15 -4.13 -14.26 -16.34
N GLN A 16 -3.75 -15.38 -15.76
CA GLN A 16 -2.55 -15.51 -14.94
C GLN A 16 -1.38 -15.99 -15.79
N ARG A 17 -0.23 -15.35 -15.63
CA ARG A 17 1.01 -15.80 -16.27
C ARG A 17 2.21 -15.66 -15.33
N ALA A 18 3.18 -16.56 -15.48
CA ALA A 18 4.50 -16.38 -14.87
C ALA A 18 5.15 -15.13 -15.48
N ALA A 19 5.76 -14.32 -14.63
CA ALA A 19 6.42 -13.08 -14.99
C ALA A 19 7.74 -12.93 -14.24
N THR A 20 8.49 -11.90 -14.57
CA THR A 20 9.68 -11.48 -13.83
C THR A 20 9.65 -9.97 -13.64
N PHE A 21 10.13 -9.50 -12.48
CA PHE A 21 10.34 -8.10 -12.20
C PHE A 21 11.71 -7.90 -11.56
N GLU A 22 12.57 -7.09 -12.18
CA GLU A 22 13.97 -6.90 -11.74
C GLU A 22 14.69 -8.24 -11.49
N SER A 23 14.58 -9.16 -12.47
CA SER A 23 15.10 -10.54 -12.44
C SER A 23 14.56 -11.43 -11.31
N ARG A 24 13.48 -11.04 -10.63
CA ARG A 24 12.82 -11.80 -9.58
C ARG A 24 11.56 -12.47 -10.11
N PRO A 25 11.30 -13.74 -9.76
CA PRO A 25 10.05 -14.41 -10.16
C PRO A 25 8.83 -13.68 -9.62
N ALA A 26 7.84 -13.49 -10.48
CA ALA A 26 6.58 -12.84 -10.18
C ALA A 26 5.42 -13.58 -10.84
N THR A 27 4.22 -13.29 -10.37
CA THR A 27 2.95 -13.75 -10.96
C THR A 27 2.17 -12.52 -11.41
N ALA A 28 1.73 -12.52 -12.67
CA ALA A 28 0.84 -11.49 -13.21
C ALA A 28 -0.62 -11.91 -13.04
N LEU A 29 -1.46 -10.97 -12.62
CA LEU A 29 -2.91 -11.02 -12.67
C LEU A 29 -3.38 -9.84 -13.52
N GLU A 30 -4.18 -10.10 -14.56
CA GLU A 30 -4.56 -9.06 -15.50
C GLU A 30 -6.00 -9.24 -16.02
N ASN A 31 -6.65 -8.12 -16.31
CA ASN A 31 -7.90 -8.07 -17.07
C ASN A 31 -7.72 -7.21 -18.34
N ASP A 32 -8.80 -6.77 -18.95
CA ASP A 32 -8.76 -5.88 -20.14
C ASP A 32 -8.31 -4.44 -19.84
N LYS A 33 -8.24 -4.03 -18.57
CA LYS A 33 -7.91 -2.66 -18.14
C LYS A 33 -6.55 -2.53 -17.49
N ILE A 34 -6.19 -3.45 -16.60
CA ILE A 34 -5.00 -3.36 -15.75
C ILE A 34 -4.21 -4.66 -15.72
N GLU A 35 -2.93 -4.54 -15.40
CA GLU A 35 -2.03 -5.64 -15.06
C GLU A 35 -1.38 -5.37 -13.70
N LEU A 36 -1.45 -6.36 -12.80
CA LEU A 36 -0.77 -6.37 -11.52
C LEU A 36 0.33 -7.43 -11.51
N LEU A 37 1.55 -7.07 -11.12
CA LEU A 37 2.62 -8.04 -10.83
C LEU A 37 2.84 -8.18 -9.32
N THR A 38 2.79 -9.43 -8.84
CA THR A 38 3.06 -9.80 -7.45
C THR A 38 4.32 -10.66 -7.39
N LEU A 39 5.29 -10.30 -6.56
CA LEU A 39 6.50 -11.12 -6.36
C LEU A 39 6.18 -12.44 -5.67
N ASN A 40 6.80 -13.54 -6.13
CA ASN A 40 6.65 -14.85 -5.52
C ASN A 40 7.42 -14.98 -4.18
N LYS A 41 8.44 -14.14 -3.96
CA LYS A 41 9.07 -13.95 -2.65
C LYS A 41 8.63 -12.61 -2.08
N GLY A 42 8.03 -12.63 -0.90
CA GLY A 42 7.58 -11.44 -0.19
C GLY A 42 6.17 -10.96 -0.52
N GLY A 43 5.52 -11.47 -1.58
CA GLY A 43 4.14 -11.13 -1.93
C GLY A 43 3.89 -9.66 -2.27
N ALA A 44 4.96 -8.90 -2.59
CA ALA A 44 4.85 -7.47 -2.87
C ALA A 44 4.21 -7.18 -4.23
N PHE A 45 3.36 -6.17 -4.31
CA PHE A 45 2.87 -5.60 -5.57
C PHE A 45 3.93 -4.65 -6.11
N VAL A 46 4.57 -5.03 -7.22
CA VAL A 46 5.74 -4.32 -7.76
C VAL A 46 5.45 -3.57 -9.04
N SER A 47 4.34 -3.88 -9.69
CA SER A 47 3.88 -3.18 -10.90
C SER A 47 2.36 -3.17 -10.93
N LEU A 48 1.78 -2.01 -11.23
CA LEU A 48 0.37 -1.85 -11.54
C LEU A 48 0.28 -0.93 -12.77
N LEU A 49 -0.15 -1.50 -13.89
CA LEU A 49 -0.14 -0.80 -15.18
C LEU A 49 -1.56 -0.70 -15.74
N LEU A 50 -1.88 0.47 -16.32
CA LEU A 50 -3.03 0.61 -17.21
C LEU A 50 -2.66 0.05 -18.58
N LYS A 51 -3.52 -0.79 -19.17
CA LYS A 51 -3.27 -1.38 -20.50
C LYS A 51 -3.34 -0.37 -21.63
N ASP A 52 -4.10 0.71 -21.44
CA ASP A 52 -4.24 1.81 -22.39
C ASP A 52 -3.21 2.94 -22.19
N ASP A 53 -2.30 2.81 -21.22
CA ASP A 53 -1.21 3.76 -21.03
C ASP A 53 0.01 3.38 -21.89
N ALA A 54 0.28 4.17 -22.93
CA ALA A 54 1.40 3.94 -23.86
C ALA A 54 2.75 4.02 -23.15
N GLU A 55 2.87 4.90 -22.14
CA GLU A 55 4.11 5.12 -21.37
C GLU A 55 4.36 4.02 -20.34
N LYS A 56 3.35 3.19 -20.05
CA LYS A 56 3.43 2.14 -19.02
C LYS A 56 3.93 2.67 -17.67
N MET A 57 3.44 3.84 -17.27
CA MET A 57 3.82 4.47 -16.01
C MET A 57 3.44 3.56 -14.84
N ASN A 58 4.46 3.04 -14.15
CA ASN A 58 4.28 2.25 -12.94
C ASN A 58 4.39 3.16 -11.71
N PRO A 59 3.36 3.30 -10.86
CA PRO A 59 3.45 4.12 -9.67
C PRO A 59 4.28 3.48 -8.54
N MET A 60 4.47 2.16 -8.57
CA MET A 60 5.11 1.41 -7.50
C MET A 60 6.60 1.76 -7.37
N TRP A 61 7.05 1.90 -6.13
CA TRP A 61 8.45 2.16 -5.81
C TRP A 61 9.37 1.02 -6.27
N ASN A 62 10.40 1.39 -7.05
CA ASN A 62 11.41 0.45 -7.53
C ASN A 62 12.83 0.93 -7.15
N PRO A 63 13.33 0.58 -5.95
CA PRO A 63 14.65 1.00 -5.51
C PRO A 63 15.79 0.44 -6.36
N VAL A 64 15.58 -0.67 -7.08
CA VAL A 64 16.59 -1.25 -7.99
C VAL A 64 16.77 -0.35 -9.20
N ALA A 65 15.67 0.09 -9.83
CA ALA A 65 15.73 1.06 -10.93
C ALA A 65 16.31 2.42 -10.48
N LEU A 66 15.91 2.89 -9.29
CA LEU A 66 16.44 4.13 -8.71
C LEU A 66 17.93 4.04 -8.43
N SER A 67 18.43 2.91 -7.95
CA SER A 67 19.86 2.64 -7.74
C SER A 67 20.65 2.72 -9.05
N ARG A 68 20.11 2.13 -10.13
CA ARG A 68 20.71 2.24 -11.49
C ARG A 68 20.73 3.69 -11.97
N MET A 69 19.63 4.42 -11.80
CA MET A 69 19.50 5.82 -12.21
C MET A 69 20.53 6.70 -11.49
N THR A 70 20.71 6.51 -10.19
CA THR A 70 21.59 7.34 -9.36
C THR A 70 23.03 6.83 -9.29
N LYS A 71 23.34 5.68 -9.92
CA LYS A 71 24.65 5.00 -9.85
C LYS A 71 25.10 4.73 -8.41
N GLY A 72 24.17 4.54 -7.51
CA GLY A 72 24.40 4.30 -6.09
C GLY A 72 23.89 2.92 -5.63
N PRO A 73 24.32 2.44 -4.44
CA PRO A 73 23.82 1.19 -3.90
C PRO A 73 22.33 1.30 -3.54
N SER A 74 21.57 0.21 -3.74
CA SER A 74 20.23 0.12 -3.20
C SER A 74 20.32 0.02 -1.67
N ARG A 75 19.76 1.01 -0.97
CA ARG A 75 19.77 1.06 0.51
C ARG A 75 18.66 0.22 1.16
N PHE A 76 17.69 -0.23 0.38
CA PHE A 76 16.44 -0.80 0.89
C PHE A 76 16.30 -2.30 0.66
N GLY A 77 17.38 -2.97 0.26
CA GLY A 77 17.45 -4.43 0.19
C GLY A 77 16.39 -5.05 -0.70
N GLU A 78 15.56 -5.91 -0.13
CA GLU A 78 14.52 -6.66 -0.86
C GLU A 78 13.16 -5.95 -0.90
N SER A 79 12.98 -4.83 -0.21
CA SER A 79 11.71 -4.07 -0.17
C SER A 79 11.45 -3.39 -1.51
N LEU A 80 10.30 -3.63 -2.10
CA LEU A 80 9.87 -3.13 -3.41
C LEU A 80 8.37 -2.81 -3.37
N GLY A 81 7.97 -1.74 -4.02
CA GLY A 81 6.58 -1.41 -4.28
C GLY A 81 5.70 -1.36 -3.04
N HIS A 82 4.59 -2.08 -3.09
CA HIS A 82 3.66 -2.26 -1.97
C HIS A 82 3.91 -3.64 -1.35
N PHE A 83 4.60 -3.69 -0.23
CA PHE A 83 4.87 -4.93 0.50
C PHE A 83 4.13 -4.97 1.84
N LEU A 84 4.06 -6.16 2.43
CA LEU A 84 3.31 -6.42 3.65
C LEU A 84 4.23 -6.52 4.86
N CYS A 85 3.91 -5.79 5.91
CA CYS A 85 4.54 -5.87 7.23
C CYS A 85 3.54 -6.48 8.22
N VAL A 86 3.83 -7.68 8.71
CA VAL A 86 3.00 -8.34 9.71
C VAL A 86 3.87 -8.73 10.88
N ASP A 87 3.35 -8.47 12.07
CA ASP A 87 3.96 -8.69 13.38
C ASP A 87 5.38 -8.08 13.48
N GLY A 88 5.55 -6.96 12.81
CA GLY A 88 6.74 -6.14 12.79
C GLY A 88 6.62 -5.05 11.75
N PHE A 89 6.75 -3.79 12.16
CA PHE A 89 6.73 -2.63 11.28
C PHE A 89 7.74 -1.60 11.75
N GLY A 90 8.74 -1.30 10.91
CA GLY A 90 9.89 -0.50 11.29
C GLY A 90 10.98 -1.31 12.01
N PRO A 91 11.81 -0.68 12.85
CA PRO A 91 12.91 -1.33 13.54
C PRO A 91 12.41 -2.31 14.61
N THR A 92 13.17 -3.37 14.82
CA THR A 92 12.92 -4.36 15.88
C THR A 92 13.55 -3.94 17.21
N SER A 93 12.96 -4.37 18.34
CA SER A 93 13.58 -4.31 19.64
C SER A 93 14.74 -5.30 19.74
N LYS A 94 15.54 -5.21 20.84
CA LYS A 94 16.64 -6.17 21.08
C LYS A 94 16.11 -7.59 21.27
N GLU A 95 14.97 -7.76 21.92
CA GLU A 95 14.33 -9.04 22.16
C GLU A 95 13.80 -9.64 20.85
N GLU A 96 13.19 -8.83 20.00
CA GLU A 96 12.74 -9.25 18.67
C GLU A 96 13.92 -9.68 17.78
N GLN A 97 15.04 -8.93 17.83
CA GLN A 97 16.29 -9.31 17.13
C GLN A 97 16.87 -10.62 17.67
N ALA A 98 16.87 -10.80 18.99
CA ALA A 98 17.34 -12.05 19.61
C ALA A 98 16.47 -13.26 19.23
N ALA A 99 15.18 -13.05 18.96
CA ALA A 99 14.28 -14.06 18.42
C ALA A 99 14.45 -14.28 16.90
N GLY A 100 15.32 -13.51 16.24
CA GLY A 100 15.60 -13.63 14.80
C GLY A 100 14.77 -12.73 13.91
N LEU A 101 13.84 -11.91 14.47
CA LEU A 101 13.05 -10.95 13.69
C LEU A 101 13.93 -9.83 13.14
N GLN A 102 13.63 -9.45 11.92
CA GLN A 102 14.22 -8.30 11.25
C GLN A 102 13.19 -7.18 11.11
N GLY A 103 13.66 -5.97 10.82
CA GLY A 103 12.77 -4.84 10.58
C GLY A 103 11.71 -5.16 9.54
N HIS A 104 10.49 -4.66 9.73
CA HIS A 104 9.30 -4.93 8.92
C HIS A 104 8.76 -6.37 8.97
N GLY A 105 9.17 -7.19 9.96
CA GLY A 105 8.66 -8.56 10.14
C GLY A 105 9.13 -9.55 9.08
N GLU A 106 8.43 -10.68 8.97
CA GLU A 106 8.84 -11.79 8.12
C GLU A 106 8.14 -11.82 6.75
N ALA A 107 6.90 -11.33 6.65
CA ALA A 107 6.02 -11.57 5.50
C ALA A 107 6.65 -11.20 4.15
N HIS A 108 7.34 -10.07 4.07
CA HIS A 108 7.98 -9.58 2.84
C HIS A 108 9.31 -10.29 2.48
N ARG A 109 9.74 -11.27 3.28
CA ARG A 109 10.95 -12.07 3.04
C ARG A 109 10.67 -13.53 2.76
N GLN A 110 9.49 -14.02 3.12
CA GLN A 110 9.12 -15.43 2.94
C GLN A 110 8.74 -15.74 1.50
N PRO A 111 8.92 -16.99 1.04
CA PRO A 111 8.30 -17.44 -0.19
C PRO A 111 6.78 -17.49 -0.03
N TRP A 112 6.05 -17.00 -1.05
CA TRP A 112 4.61 -17.08 -1.14
C TRP A 112 4.21 -18.09 -2.19
N THR A 113 3.43 -19.08 -1.79
CA THR A 113 2.94 -20.13 -2.67
C THR A 113 1.57 -19.77 -3.21
N LEU A 114 1.39 -19.83 -4.52
CA LEU A 114 0.06 -19.75 -5.14
C LEU A 114 -0.67 -21.08 -4.85
N ILE A 115 -1.71 -21.03 -4.04
CA ILE A 115 -2.48 -22.21 -3.60
C ILE A 115 -3.81 -22.38 -4.32
N ALA A 116 -4.34 -21.30 -4.88
CA ALA A 116 -5.54 -21.35 -5.71
C ALA A 116 -5.52 -20.24 -6.76
N GLN A 117 -6.10 -20.57 -7.90
CA GLN A 117 -6.38 -19.64 -8.99
C GLN A 117 -7.67 -20.04 -9.67
N GLY A 118 -8.39 -19.08 -10.21
CA GLY A 118 -9.65 -19.34 -10.90
C GLY A 118 -10.22 -18.15 -11.61
N ARG A 119 -11.22 -18.46 -12.46
CA ARG A 119 -12.06 -17.47 -13.11
C ARG A 119 -13.52 -17.91 -12.96
N GLU A 120 -14.37 -17.00 -12.53
CA GLU A 120 -15.81 -17.19 -12.42
C GLU A 120 -16.51 -16.02 -13.13
N GLY A 121 -17.04 -16.29 -14.30
CA GLY A 121 -17.58 -15.22 -15.18
C GLY A 121 -16.52 -14.17 -15.54
N SER A 122 -16.77 -12.92 -15.18
CA SER A 122 -15.85 -11.81 -15.37
C SER A 122 -14.81 -11.67 -14.22
N LYS A 123 -14.96 -12.42 -13.13
CA LYS A 123 -14.09 -12.32 -11.96
C LYS A 123 -12.94 -13.32 -12.05
N GLN A 124 -11.73 -12.83 -11.83
CA GLN A 124 -10.50 -13.60 -11.79
C GLN A 124 -9.89 -13.48 -10.40
N GLN A 125 -9.28 -14.58 -9.91
CA GLN A 125 -8.70 -14.58 -8.58
C GLN A 125 -7.39 -15.36 -8.51
N LEU A 126 -6.50 -14.90 -7.61
CA LEU A 126 -5.32 -15.62 -7.14
C LEU A 126 -5.35 -15.67 -5.63
N THR A 127 -4.95 -16.80 -5.05
CA THR A 127 -4.77 -16.93 -3.61
C THR A 127 -3.36 -17.41 -3.30
N PHE A 128 -2.64 -16.59 -2.56
CA PHE A 128 -1.29 -16.89 -2.09
C PHE A 128 -1.31 -17.22 -0.61
N GLN A 129 -0.37 -18.06 -0.18
CA GLN A 129 -0.16 -18.40 1.22
C GLN A 129 1.33 -18.36 1.57
N THR A 130 1.64 -17.95 2.79
CA THR A 130 2.96 -18.05 3.40
C THR A 130 2.87 -18.38 4.87
N ARG A 131 3.98 -18.86 5.45
CA ARG A 131 4.13 -19.03 6.91
C ARG A 131 5.18 -18.06 7.43
N LEU A 132 4.95 -17.61 8.64
CA LEU A 132 5.84 -16.74 9.40
C LEU A 132 6.39 -17.55 10.59
N PRO A 133 7.52 -18.26 10.39
CA PRO A 133 7.97 -19.28 11.35
C PRO A 133 8.44 -18.74 12.70
N ILE A 134 8.98 -17.51 12.75
CA ILE A 134 9.46 -16.92 14.01
C ILE A 134 8.28 -16.52 14.90
N VAL A 135 7.24 -15.97 14.31
CA VAL A 135 6.05 -15.50 15.05
C VAL A 135 4.95 -16.56 15.14
N HIS A 136 5.13 -17.72 14.48
CA HIS A 136 4.17 -18.82 14.43
C HIS A 136 2.80 -18.40 13.89
N GLU A 137 2.79 -17.81 12.71
CA GLU A 137 1.59 -17.34 12.04
C GLU A 137 1.48 -17.90 10.62
N GLY A 138 0.24 -18.11 10.17
CA GLY A 138 -0.10 -18.40 8.79
C GLY A 138 -0.74 -17.17 8.13
N LEU A 139 -0.36 -16.85 6.90
CA LEU A 139 -0.88 -15.70 6.18
C LEU A 139 -1.37 -16.12 4.80
N THR A 140 -2.62 -15.78 4.50
CA THR A 140 -3.24 -16.01 3.19
C THR A 140 -3.66 -14.67 2.60
N ARG A 141 -3.39 -14.47 1.29
CA ARG A 141 -3.79 -13.26 0.55
C ARG A 141 -4.49 -13.65 -0.73
N LYS A 142 -5.71 -13.15 -0.90
CA LYS A 142 -6.54 -13.28 -2.09
C LYS A 142 -6.54 -11.98 -2.86
N LEU A 143 -6.30 -12.07 -4.16
CA LEU A 143 -6.36 -10.97 -5.13
C LEU A 143 -7.47 -11.25 -6.13
N GLU A 144 -8.30 -10.27 -6.42
CA GLU A 144 -9.37 -10.39 -7.41
C GLU A 144 -9.35 -9.20 -8.37
N LEU A 145 -9.60 -9.49 -9.65
CA LEU A 145 -9.90 -8.52 -10.70
C LEU A 145 -11.23 -8.88 -11.34
N VAL A 146 -11.98 -7.87 -11.78
CA VAL A 146 -13.20 -8.04 -12.57
C VAL A 146 -12.97 -7.39 -13.93
N ASP A 147 -13.39 -8.06 -15.02
CA ASP A 147 -13.24 -7.50 -16.35
C ASP A 147 -13.98 -6.16 -16.49
N GLY A 148 -13.37 -5.21 -17.18
CA GLY A 148 -13.87 -3.86 -17.31
C GLY A 148 -13.53 -2.91 -16.15
N GLU A 149 -12.98 -3.41 -15.04
CA GLU A 149 -12.66 -2.61 -13.87
C GLU A 149 -11.17 -2.24 -13.79
N GLN A 150 -10.89 -1.07 -13.21
CA GLN A 150 -9.54 -0.57 -12.93
C GLN A 150 -9.22 -0.69 -11.44
N VAL A 151 -9.72 -1.75 -10.80
CA VAL A 151 -9.68 -1.99 -9.34
C VAL A 151 -9.11 -3.37 -9.05
N VAL A 152 -8.19 -3.44 -8.10
CA VAL A 152 -7.69 -4.67 -7.48
C VAL A 152 -8.35 -4.81 -6.11
N TYR A 153 -9.01 -5.92 -5.87
CA TYR A 153 -9.58 -6.27 -4.57
C TYR A 153 -8.60 -7.15 -3.82
N VAL A 154 -8.28 -6.77 -2.60
CA VAL A 154 -7.33 -7.48 -1.76
C VAL A 154 -8.00 -7.89 -0.46
N GLU A 155 -7.95 -9.18 -0.16
CA GLU A 155 -8.36 -9.76 1.12
C GLU A 155 -7.20 -10.54 1.71
N SER A 156 -6.90 -10.32 2.99
CA SER A 156 -5.84 -11.04 3.70
C SER A 156 -6.38 -11.63 4.99
N THR A 157 -5.88 -12.82 5.35
CA THR A 157 -6.23 -13.50 6.60
C THR A 157 -4.96 -13.92 7.30
N LEU A 158 -4.80 -13.51 8.56
CA LEU A 158 -3.72 -13.89 9.45
C LEU A 158 -4.24 -14.87 10.50
N GLU A 159 -3.56 -16.00 10.66
CA GLU A 159 -3.86 -17.06 11.61
C GLU A 159 -2.81 -17.10 12.71
N ASN A 160 -3.24 -17.10 13.97
CA ASN A 160 -2.39 -17.36 15.12
C ASN A 160 -2.27 -18.86 15.40
N GLU A 161 -1.10 -19.41 15.25
CA GLU A 161 -0.84 -20.83 15.53
C GLU A 161 -0.52 -21.11 17.01
N LEU A 162 -0.42 -20.06 17.85
CA LEU A 162 -0.11 -20.17 19.27
C LEU A 162 -1.38 -20.31 20.14
N ALA A 163 -1.20 -20.83 21.34
CA ALA A 163 -2.29 -21.05 22.29
C ALA A 163 -2.53 -19.86 23.25
N PHE A 164 -2.10 -18.64 22.85
CA PHE A 164 -2.31 -17.42 23.62
C PHE A 164 -2.52 -16.22 22.69
N ASP A 165 -3.22 -15.21 23.21
CA ASP A 165 -3.50 -13.96 22.51
C ASP A 165 -2.24 -13.13 22.34
N ARG A 166 -2.13 -12.43 21.21
CA ARG A 166 -0.96 -11.60 20.89
C ARG A 166 -1.37 -10.20 20.45
N PRO A 167 -0.66 -9.16 20.88
CA PRO A 167 -0.69 -7.87 20.22
C PRO A 167 0.13 -7.96 18.93
N ILE A 168 -0.42 -7.52 17.82
CA ILE A 168 0.25 -7.53 16.53
C ILE A 168 0.27 -6.15 15.87
N ASN A 169 1.27 -5.95 15.03
CA ASN A 169 1.34 -4.87 14.06
C ASN A 169 1.03 -5.44 12.67
N TRP A 170 0.14 -4.79 11.94
CA TRP A 170 -0.18 -5.15 10.56
C TRP A 170 -0.24 -3.88 9.73
N ALA A 171 0.65 -3.73 8.75
CA ALA A 171 0.68 -2.60 7.86
C ALA A 171 0.89 -3.02 6.40
N GLU A 172 0.14 -2.39 5.52
CA GLU A 172 0.34 -2.40 4.09
C GLU A 172 1.33 -1.27 3.77
N HIS A 173 2.59 -1.63 3.50
CA HIS A 173 3.65 -0.66 3.18
C HIS A 173 3.55 -0.26 1.70
N ALA A 174 2.46 0.41 1.36
CA ALA A 174 2.21 0.91 0.02
C ALA A 174 3.18 2.05 -0.28
N THR A 175 4.10 1.85 -1.22
CA THR A 175 5.12 2.85 -1.52
C THR A 175 5.12 3.19 -3.00
N ILE A 176 5.04 4.49 -3.30
CA ILE A 176 5.20 5.05 -4.63
C ILE A 176 6.60 5.64 -4.82
N GLY A 177 7.06 5.71 -6.06
CA GLY A 177 8.40 6.18 -6.38
C GLY A 177 8.50 6.97 -7.68
N TYR A 178 9.68 7.56 -7.90
CA TYR A 178 9.99 8.20 -9.17
C TYR A 178 9.94 7.17 -10.34
N PRO A 179 9.44 7.51 -11.55
CA PRO A 179 9.06 8.86 -12.01
C PRO A 179 7.62 9.27 -11.69
N PHE A 180 6.74 8.36 -11.24
CA PHE A 180 5.36 8.70 -10.87
C PHE A 180 5.34 9.74 -9.73
N LEU A 181 6.20 9.58 -8.74
CA LEU A 181 6.42 10.54 -7.67
C LEU A 181 7.42 11.60 -8.12
N SER A 182 6.98 12.82 -8.40
CA SER A 182 7.82 13.91 -8.93
C SER A 182 7.52 15.25 -8.25
N PRO A 183 8.57 16.06 -7.94
CA PRO A 183 8.41 17.37 -7.34
C PRO A 183 7.53 18.28 -8.20
N GLY A 184 6.57 18.98 -7.57
CA GLY A 184 5.65 19.89 -8.23
C GLY A 184 4.65 19.25 -9.19
N LYS A 185 4.71 17.92 -9.39
CA LYS A 185 3.85 17.19 -10.32
C LYS A 185 2.96 16.15 -9.66
N THR A 186 3.30 15.72 -8.44
CA THR A 186 2.51 14.72 -7.71
C THR A 186 1.84 15.36 -6.51
N VAL A 187 0.53 15.10 -6.37
CA VAL A 187 -0.30 15.55 -5.24
C VAL A 187 -0.85 14.33 -4.53
N ILE A 188 -0.77 14.33 -3.18
CA ILE A 188 -1.25 13.25 -2.33
C ILE A 188 -2.39 13.77 -1.46
N ASP A 189 -3.53 13.10 -1.50
CA ASP A 189 -4.69 13.42 -0.66
C ASP A 189 -5.11 12.19 0.14
N ALA A 190 -5.61 12.42 1.36
CA ALA A 190 -6.10 11.35 2.22
C ALA A 190 -7.24 11.85 3.12
N SER A 191 -8.14 10.93 3.48
CA SER A 191 -9.23 11.19 4.42
C SER A 191 -8.78 11.12 5.86
N VAL A 192 -7.80 11.92 6.23
CA VAL A 192 -7.24 12.02 7.59
C VAL A 192 -7.38 13.42 8.15
N GLY A 193 -7.34 13.55 9.47
CA GLY A 193 -7.42 14.85 10.12
C GLY A 193 -6.30 15.05 11.14
N LYS A 194 -6.39 14.36 12.27
CA LYS A 194 -5.39 14.45 13.35
C LYS A 194 -4.17 13.61 12.99
N CYS A 195 -3.01 14.24 13.07
CA CYS A 195 -1.71 13.65 12.78
C CYS A 195 -0.70 14.01 13.86
N GLN A 196 0.38 13.26 13.87
CA GLN A 196 1.56 13.55 14.69
C GLN A 196 2.82 13.22 13.89
N THR A 197 3.81 14.08 13.98
CA THR A 197 5.15 13.78 13.47
C THR A 197 5.80 12.70 14.33
N ARG A 198 6.55 11.80 13.71
CA ARG A 198 7.15 10.65 14.40
C ARG A 198 7.99 11.09 15.61
N PRO A 199 7.78 10.51 16.82
CA PRO A 199 8.69 10.68 17.94
C PRO A 199 10.05 10.07 17.61
N HIS A 200 11.15 10.76 17.89
CA HIS A 200 12.47 10.27 17.51
C HIS A 200 13.40 10.08 18.64
N GLN A 201 14.06 8.93 18.58
CA GLN A 201 15.30 8.70 19.29
C GLN A 201 16.54 8.82 18.38
N ASN A 202 16.43 8.46 17.09
CA ASN A 202 17.52 8.57 16.10
C ASN A 202 16.99 9.28 14.84
N VAL A 203 17.28 10.55 14.74
CA VAL A 203 16.78 11.43 13.69
C VAL A 203 17.71 11.39 12.48
N PRO A 204 17.22 11.15 11.24
CA PRO A 204 18.01 11.52 10.07
C PRO A 204 18.38 12.99 10.12
N PRO A 205 19.62 13.37 9.79
CA PRO A 205 20.09 14.76 9.91
C PRO A 205 19.30 15.73 9.04
N ASN A 206 18.73 15.28 7.94
CA ASN A 206 17.98 16.08 6.96
C ASN A 206 16.45 16.13 7.20
N ARG A 207 15.99 15.84 8.42
CA ARG A 207 14.58 15.97 8.74
C ARG A 207 14.12 17.41 8.83
N ARG A 208 13.00 17.75 8.13
CA ARG A 208 12.40 19.09 8.10
C ARG A 208 11.41 19.33 9.25
N LEU A 209 10.62 18.28 9.58
CA LEU A 209 9.51 18.42 10.51
C LEU A 209 9.98 18.47 11.96
N VAL A 210 9.26 19.21 12.80
CA VAL A 210 9.39 19.15 14.25
C VAL A 210 9.06 17.74 14.70
N SER A 211 9.76 17.21 15.70
CA SER A 211 9.58 15.85 16.19
C SER A 211 8.49 15.78 17.25
N ASN A 212 7.67 14.73 17.24
CA ASN A 212 6.64 14.45 18.24
C ASN A 212 5.62 15.58 18.41
N GLU A 213 5.27 16.27 17.32
CA GLU A 213 4.36 17.41 17.32
C GLU A 213 3.03 17.05 16.66
N PRO A 214 1.88 17.27 17.33
CA PRO A 214 0.57 17.08 16.72
C PRO A 214 0.28 18.17 15.69
N PHE A 215 -0.46 17.81 14.64
CA PHE A 215 -0.90 18.74 13.61
C PHE A 215 -2.21 18.28 12.95
N VAL A 216 -2.79 19.13 12.12
CA VAL A 216 -3.93 18.81 11.27
C VAL A 216 -3.47 18.71 9.82
N TYR A 217 -3.71 17.55 9.21
CA TYR A 217 -3.36 17.30 7.82
C TYR A 217 -3.98 18.36 6.88
N PRO A 218 -3.25 18.87 5.92
CA PRO A 218 -1.90 18.48 5.51
C PRO A 218 -0.77 19.37 6.07
N GLN A 219 -1.02 20.26 7.01
CA GLN A 219 -0.14 21.34 7.41
C GLN A 219 0.76 20.93 8.60
N ALA A 220 1.94 20.38 8.32
CA ALA A 220 2.88 19.88 9.33
C ALA A 220 3.93 20.93 9.75
N PRO A 221 4.29 21.03 11.05
CA PRO A 221 5.21 22.05 11.54
C PRO A 221 6.66 21.80 11.10
N LEU A 222 7.32 22.83 10.61
CA LEU A 222 8.71 22.81 10.18
C LEU A 222 9.67 23.26 11.31
N LYS A 223 10.82 22.62 11.44
CA LYS A 223 11.91 23.06 12.36
C LYS A 223 12.40 24.47 12.07
N ALA A 224 12.40 24.88 10.81
CA ALA A 224 12.78 26.22 10.37
C ALA A 224 11.70 27.28 10.61
N GLY A 225 10.55 26.89 11.21
CA GLY A 225 9.37 27.73 11.35
C GLY A 225 8.44 27.61 10.15
N GLY A 226 7.14 27.94 10.39
CA GLY A 226 6.09 27.78 9.41
C GLY A 226 5.59 26.34 9.25
N LEU A 227 4.86 26.07 8.16
CA LEU A 227 4.19 24.79 7.89
C LEU A 227 4.59 24.23 6.53
N ALA A 228 4.65 22.92 6.43
CA ALA A 228 4.79 22.17 5.18
C ALA A 228 3.43 21.59 4.77
N ASP A 229 3.03 21.80 3.52
CA ASP A 229 1.89 21.07 2.94
C ASP A 229 2.36 19.66 2.54
N LEU A 230 1.97 18.64 3.31
CA LEU A 230 2.39 17.26 3.08
C LEU A 230 1.79 16.62 1.83
N ARG A 231 0.82 17.25 1.18
CA ARG A 231 0.33 16.79 -0.12
C ARG A 231 1.37 16.99 -1.23
N GLN A 232 2.35 17.85 -1.01
CA GLN A 232 3.32 18.26 -2.01
C GLN A 232 4.70 17.64 -1.72
N ILE A 233 5.39 17.27 -2.79
CA ILE A 233 6.82 16.98 -2.73
C ILE A 233 7.56 18.31 -2.83
N PRO A 234 8.55 18.60 -1.96
CA PRO A 234 9.34 19.82 -2.06
C PRO A 234 10.00 19.97 -3.45
N THR A 235 9.99 21.18 -4.00
CA THR A 235 10.62 21.47 -5.30
C THR A 235 12.13 21.27 -5.29
N ALA A 236 12.78 21.46 -4.12
CA ALA A 236 14.17 21.13 -3.86
C ALA A 236 14.22 20.02 -2.79
N PRO A 237 14.08 18.75 -3.20
CA PRO A 237 14.03 17.64 -2.26
C PRO A 237 15.40 17.39 -1.65
N ASP A 238 15.48 17.37 -0.32
CA ASP A 238 16.60 16.89 0.48
C ASP A 238 16.14 16.65 1.91
N SER A 239 15.24 15.67 2.07
CA SER A 239 14.70 15.40 3.40
C SER A 239 14.22 13.96 3.55
N MET A 240 14.16 13.50 4.82
CA MET A 240 13.48 12.29 5.22
C MET A 240 12.59 12.58 6.44
N ASP A 241 11.29 12.48 6.28
CA ASP A 241 10.31 12.72 7.34
C ASP A 241 9.38 11.52 7.49
N HIS A 242 8.68 11.45 8.61
CA HIS A 242 7.65 10.44 8.85
C HIS A 242 6.56 10.99 9.76
N THR A 243 5.30 10.65 9.44
CA THR A 243 4.13 11.06 10.21
C THR A 243 3.15 9.90 10.38
N GLY A 244 2.36 9.96 11.45
CA GLY A 244 1.22 9.06 11.67
C GLY A 244 -0.06 9.87 11.79
N CYS A 245 -1.08 9.49 11.04
CA CYS A 245 -2.37 10.15 10.99
C CYS A 245 -3.50 9.16 11.26
N ILE A 246 -4.57 9.60 11.91
CA ILE A 246 -5.78 8.80 12.06
C ILE A 246 -6.72 9.09 10.88
N PHE A 247 -7.26 8.03 10.26
CA PHE A 247 -8.36 8.20 9.31
C PHE A 247 -9.59 8.81 10.01
N ASP A 248 -10.32 9.65 9.28
CA ASP A 248 -11.50 10.35 9.79
C ASP A 248 -12.46 9.39 10.51
N PRO A 249 -12.64 9.52 11.83
CA PRO A 249 -13.46 8.62 12.61
C PRO A 249 -14.94 8.68 12.26
N ALA A 250 -15.41 9.73 11.59
CA ALA A 250 -16.78 9.85 11.12
C ALA A 250 -17.06 9.00 9.87
N LYS A 251 -16.01 8.52 9.17
CA LYS A 251 -16.14 7.72 7.96
C LYS A 251 -15.89 6.23 8.26
N ARG A 252 -16.65 5.34 7.62
CA ARG A 252 -16.41 3.89 7.67
C ARG A 252 -15.20 3.50 6.82
N LEU A 253 -15.01 4.17 5.69
CA LEU A 253 -13.92 3.94 4.77
C LEU A 253 -12.95 5.11 4.78
N GLY A 254 -11.65 4.81 4.82
CA GLY A 254 -10.57 5.75 4.61
C GLY A 254 -10.04 5.67 3.19
N PHE A 255 -9.55 6.78 2.63
CA PHE A 255 -8.88 6.77 1.34
C PHE A 255 -7.51 7.45 1.40
N ILE A 256 -6.62 7.01 0.51
CA ILE A 256 -5.36 7.66 0.17
C ILE A 256 -5.24 7.66 -1.35
N THR A 257 -4.88 8.81 -1.93
CA THR A 257 -4.67 8.95 -3.38
C THR A 257 -3.37 9.69 -3.67
N ALA A 258 -2.76 9.36 -4.80
CA ALA A 258 -1.64 10.10 -5.37
C ALA A 258 -1.91 10.36 -6.85
N ILE A 259 -1.93 11.63 -7.27
CA ILE A 259 -2.15 12.04 -8.64
C ILE A 259 -0.84 12.56 -9.22
N ASN A 260 -0.36 11.95 -10.29
CA ASN A 260 0.64 12.58 -11.14
C ASN A 260 -0.08 13.48 -12.15
N LEU A 261 0.01 14.79 -11.93
CA LEU A 261 -0.71 15.82 -12.70
C LEU A 261 -0.24 15.93 -14.15
N GLU A 262 1.03 15.66 -14.42
CA GLU A 262 1.63 15.73 -15.77
C GLU A 262 1.08 14.61 -16.65
N ASN A 263 1.10 13.37 -16.15
CA ASN A 263 0.62 12.19 -16.88
C ASN A 263 -0.90 11.99 -16.72
N ARG A 264 -1.54 12.74 -15.82
CA ARG A 264 -2.95 12.61 -15.46
C ARG A 264 -3.32 11.18 -15.05
N LEU A 265 -2.50 10.62 -14.16
CA LEU A 265 -2.66 9.27 -13.62
C LEU A 265 -2.83 9.33 -12.12
N MET A 266 -3.76 8.54 -11.59
CA MET A 266 -4.06 8.47 -10.15
C MET A 266 -3.99 7.04 -9.66
N LEU A 267 -3.14 6.79 -8.67
CA LEU A 267 -3.18 5.62 -7.81
C LEU A 267 -4.01 5.96 -6.56
N GLY A 268 -4.87 5.05 -6.13
CA GLY A 268 -5.60 5.23 -4.89
C GLY A 268 -5.86 3.93 -4.15
N TYR A 269 -6.09 4.07 -2.86
CA TYR A 269 -6.49 3.02 -1.93
C TYR A 269 -7.76 3.42 -1.22
N LEU A 270 -8.66 2.45 -1.02
CA LEU A 270 -9.84 2.58 -0.16
C LEU A 270 -9.78 1.46 0.86
N VAL A 271 -9.83 1.79 2.14
CA VAL A 271 -9.59 0.87 3.25
C VAL A 271 -10.73 0.90 4.26
N ARG A 272 -10.97 -0.22 4.93
CA ARG A 272 -11.87 -0.25 6.10
C ARG A 272 -11.13 0.35 7.29
N ARG A 273 -11.63 1.49 7.81
CA ARG A 273 -11.01 2.19 8.95
C ARG A 273 -10.94 1.33 10.22
N GLU A 274 -11.90 0.46 10.44
CA GLU A 274 -11.90 -0.47 11.57
C GLU A 274 -10.76 -1.50 11.53
N GLU A 275 -10.30 -1.86 10.32
CA GLU A 275 -9.20 -2.80 10.09
C GLU A 275 -7.84 -2.09 10.03
N TYR A 276 -7.83 -0.88 9.47
CA TYR A 276 -6.66 -0.03 9.27
C TYR A 276 -6.96 1.41 9.73
N PRO A 277 -6.91 1.68 11.04
CA PRO A 277 -7.26 3.01 11.54
C PRO A 277 -6.21 4.09 11.26
N TRP A 278 -4.98 3.69 10.89
CA TRP A 278 -3.85 4.59 10.76
C TRP A 278 -3.34 4.70 9.33
N LEU A 279 -2.99 5.92 8.92
CA LEU A 279 -2.14 6.24 7.78
C LEU A 279 -0.78 6.69 8.29
N GLN A 280 0.28 6.05 7.80
CA GLN A 280 1.63 6.51 7.99
C GLN A 280 2.19 7.02 6.67
N GLU A 281 2.94 8.10 6.72
CA GLU A 281 3.56 8.68 5.55
C GLU A 281 5.07 8.74 5.76
N TRP A 282 5.78 7.81 5.13
CA TRP A 282 7.22 7.88 5.01
C TRP A 282 7.59 8.72 3.80
N MET A 283 8.31 9.82 4.02
CA MET A 283 8.71 10.79 3.00
C MET A 283 10.22 10.74 2.85
N ASN A 284 10.73 10.01 1.85
CA ASN A 284 12.15 9.94 1.56
C ASN A 284 12.42 10.68 0.24
N TYR A 285 12.92 11.89 0.36
CA TYR A 285 13.11 12.85 -0.73
C TYR A 285 14.57 13.27 -0.87
N PRO A 286 15.47 12.37 -1.31
CA PRO A 286 16.86 12.72 -1.51
C PRO A 286 17.06 13.65 -2.71
N SER A 287 18.12 14.48 -2.66
CA SER A 287 18.45 15.48 -3.70
C SER A 287 18.76 14.88 -5.07
N ASN A 288 19.13 13.59 -5.13
CA ASN A 288 19.38 12.87 -6.39
C ASN A 288 18.12 12.33 -7.07
N LEU A 289 16.94 12.72 -6.61
CA LEU A 289 15.62 12.33 -7.13
C LEU A 289 15.28 10.82 -7.02
N ALA A 290 16.01 10.04 -6.24
CA ALA A 290 15.62 8.67 -5.90
C ALA A 290 14.45 8.66 -4.90
N LEU A 291 13.36 9.35 -5.26
CA LEU A 291 12.23 9.65 -4.41
C LEU A 291 11.41 8.41 -4.08
N SER A 292 10.95 8.34 -2.84
CA SER A 292 9.94 7.39 -2.39
C SER A 292 9.00 8.02 -1.36
N ARG A 293 7.72 7.61 -1.42
CA ARG A 293 6.69 8.03 -0.48
C ARG A 293 5.87 6.83 -0.07
N GLY A 294 5.88 6.52 1.22
CA GLY A 294 4.96 5.57 1.82
C GLY A 294 3.57 6.19 1.96
N LEU A 295 2.57 5.46 1.49
CA LEU A 295 1.15 5.69 1.68
C LEU A 295 0.62 4.55 2.53
N GLU A 296 1.20 4.38 3.72
CA GLU A 296 1.16 3.14 4.49
C GLU A 296 -0.05 3.15 5.41
N PHE A 297 -0.93 2.17 5.27
CA PHE A 297 -2.08 2.05 6.16
C PHE A 297 -1.96 0.80 7.03
N GLY A 298 -2.34 0.93 8.30
CA GLY A 298 -2.07 -0.14 9.26
C GLY A 298 -2.81 -0.02 10.59
N THR A 299 -2.43 -0.92 11.48
CA THR A 299 -2.98 -1.03 12.84
C THR A 299 -2.25 -0.16 13.87
N GLN A 300 -1.13 0.48 13.48
CA GLN A 300 -0.28 1.30 14.34
C GLN A 300 0.05 2.65 13.71
N PRO A 301 0.30 3.70 14.53
CA PRO A 301 0.56 5.06 14.04
C PRO A 301 1.98 5.31 13.53
N PHE A 302 2.98 4.49 13.93
CA PHE A 302 4.39 4.70 13.58
C PHE A 302 5.13 3.39 13.31
N ASP A 303 6.20 3.48 12.52
CA ASP A 303 7.17 2.42 12.24
C ASP A 303 8.13 2.24 13.44
N VAL A 304 7.64 1.64 14.51
CA VAL A 304 8.37 1.36 15.74
C VAL A 304 8.27 -0.12 16.09
N SER A 305 9.12 -0.60 17.00
CA SER A 305 9.06 -2.00 17.46
C SER A 305 7.68 -2.33 18.06
N ARG A 306 7.28 -3.60 17.98
CA ARG A 306 6.02 -4.07 18.60
C ARG A 306 5.97 -3.71 20.09
N ARG A 307 7.10 -3.83 20.81
CA ARG A 307 7.19 -3.41 22.21
C ARG A 307 6.80 -1.95 22.40
N GLN A 308 7.38 -1.04 21.61
CA GLN A 308 7.04 0.39 21.70
C GLN A 308 5.58 0.67 21.32
N THR A 309 5.04 -0.07 20.38
CA THR A 309 3.62 0.03 19.98
C THR A 309 2.70 -0.37 21.13
N VAL A 310 3.02 -1.47 21.83
CA VAL A 310 2.25 -1.94 23.01
C VAL A 310 2.39 -0.98 24.18
N GLU A 311 3.60 -0.48 24.45
CA GLU A 311 3.85 0.53 25.49
C GLU A 311 3.10 1.84 25.22
N MET A 312 2.96 2.24 23.95
CA MET A 312 2.14 3.39 23.53
C MET A 312 0.66 3.16 23.84
N GLY A 313 0.16 1.94 23.64
CA GLY A 313 -1.22 1.52 23.87
C GLY A 313 -2.22 2.16 22.92
N LYS A 314 -2.32 3.50 22.92
CA LYS A 314 -3.22 4.29 22.06
C LYS A 314 -2.65 5.67 21.73
N MET A 315 -3.11 6.23 20.62
CA MET A 315 -2.90 7.64 20.24
C MET A 315 -4.23 8.20 19.70
N PHE A 316 -4.59 9.43 20.03
CA PHE A 316 -5.89 10.04 19.63
C PHE A 316 -7.11 9.17 19.96
N ASP A 317 -7.09 8.52 21.13
CA ASP A 317 -8.09 7.56 21.61
C ASP A 317 -8.30 6.30 20.74
N THR A 318 -7.38 6.05 19.81
CA THR A 318 -7.39 4.89 18.92
C THR A 318 -6.25 3.94 19.30
N PRO A 319 -6.51 2.62 19.40
CA PRO A 319 -5.46 1.62 19.68
C PRO A 319 -4.30 1.72 18.69
N ALA A 320 -3.07 1.52 19.20
CA ALA A 320 -1.85 1.53 18.41
C ALA A 320 -1.44 0.13 17.92
N PHE A 321 -2.22 -0.89 18.21
CA PHE A 321 -2.02 -2.28 17.76
C PHE A 321 -3.37 -3.01 17.71
N ARG A 322 -3.37 -4.21 17.11
CA ARG A 322 -4.53 -5.10 17.08
C ARG A 322 -4.24 -6.37 17.86
N TRP A 323 -5.27 -6.93 18.53
CA TRP A 323 -5.19 -8.26 19.12
C TRP A 323 -5.43 -9.35 18.10
N LEU A 324 -4.57 -10.37 18.11
CA LEU A 324 -4.75 -11.63 17.40
C LEU A 324 -5.00 -12.74 18.45
N PRO A 325 -6.25 -13.19 18.62
CA PRO A 325 -6.57 -14.17 19.68
C PRO A 325 -5.93 -15.53 19.42
N ALA A 326 -5.78 -16.31 20.48
CA ALA A 326 -5.21 -17.66 20.46
C ALA A 326 -5.95 -18.57 19.44
N LYS A 327 -5.19 -19.31 18.63
CA LYS A 327 -5.75 -20.29 17.67
C LYS A 327 -6.87 -19.76 16.77
N SER A 328 -6.84 -18.45 16.48
CA SER A 328 -7.88 -17.77 15.70
C SER A 328 -7.33 -17.11 14.45
N LYS A 329 -8.25 -16.55 13.66
CA LYS A 329 -7.95 -15.81 12.43
C LYS A 329 -8.55 -14.41 12.50
N ILE A 330 -7.82 -13.44 11.95
CA ILE A 330 -8.36 -12.10 11.68
C ILE A 330 -8.17 -11.77 10.21
N GLY A 331 -9.06 -10.99 9.66
CA GLY A 331 -9.02 -10.58 8.26
C GLY A 331 -8.88 -9.08 8.08
N THR A 332 -8.45 -8.70 6.89
CA THR A 332 -8.41 -7.32 6.41
C THR A 332 -8.79 -7.26 4.94
N ARG A 333 -9.38 -6.13 4.51
CA ARG A 333 -9.75 -5.87 3.12
C ARG A 333 -9.42 -4.44 2.72
N PHE A 334 -8.99 -4.28 1.47
CA PHE A 334 -8.85 -2.97 0.85
C PHE A 334 -9.02 -3.07 -0.67
N LEU A 335 -9.26 -1.92 -1.29
CA LEU A 335 -9.23 -1.75 -2.74
C LEU A 335 -8.00 -0.94 -3.12
N MET A 336 -7.38 -1.30 -4.23
CA MET A 336 -6.36 -0.49 -4.91
C MET A 336 -6.86 -0.20 -6.32
N PHE A 337 -6.83 1.05 -6.76
CA PHE A 337 -7.26 1.42 -8.12
C PHE A 337 -6.21 2.29 -8.80
N TYR A 338 -6.11 2.14 -10.11
CA TYR A 338 -5.21 2.94 -10.94
C TYR A 338 -5.95 3.41 -12.19
N THR A 339 -6.03 4.73 -12.39
CA THR A 339 -6.89 5.31 -13.43
C THR A 339 -6.35 6.62 -13.97
N ARG A 340 -6.88 7.03 -15.12
CA ARG A 340 -6.67 8.38 -15.66
C ARG A 340 -7.60 9.39 -14.98
N VAL A 341 -7.10 10.62 -14.81
CA VAL A 341 -7.91 11.75 -14.36
C VAL A 341 -8.16 12.74 -15.52
N PRO A 342 -9.34 13.37 -15.58
CA PRO A 342 -9.62 14.37 -16.60
C PRO A 342 -8.78 15.64 -16.38
N ALA A 343 -8.68 16.47 -17.42
CA ALA A 343 -8.02 17.75 -17.32
C ALA A 343 -8.70 18.63 -16.26
N GLY A 344 -7.91 19.29 -15.41
CA GLY A 344 -8.42 20.12 -14.32
C GLY A 344 -8.73 19.37 -13.02
N PHE A 345 -8.71 18.03 -13.01
CA PHE A 345 -8.81 17.23 -11.79
C PHE A 345 -7.45 17.23 -11.08
N THR A 346 -7.35 17.89 -9.94
CA THR A 346 -6.05 18.17 -9.30
C THR A 346 -5.95 17.81 -7.85
N GLN A 347 -7.08 17.52 -7.18
CA GLN A 347 -7.11 17.25 -5.75
C GLN A 347 -8.33 16.41 -5.39
N VAL A 348 -8.14 15.30 -4.70
CA VAL A 348 -9.26 14.45 -4.25
C VAL A 348 -9.86 15.02 -2.96
N ASP A 349 -11.17 15.25 -2.96
CA ASP A 349 -11.96 15.62 -1.78
C ASP A 349 -12.52 14.38 -1.08
N ASP A 350 -13.07 13.45 -1.85
CA ASP A 350 -13.68 12.24 -1.31
C ASP A 350 -13.61 11.06 -2.28
N VAL A 351 -13.57 9.85 -1.70
CA VAL A 351 -13.68 8.57 -2.42
C VAL A 351 -14.74 7.72 -1.72
N GLN A 352 -15.80 7.39 -2.42
CA GLN A 352 -16.90 6.58 -1.91
C GLN A 352 -17.09 5.34 -2.77
N GLN A 353 -17.45 4.23 -2.14
CA GLN A 353 -17.93 3.04 -2.84
C GLN A 353 -19.43 2.92 -2.64
N GLN A 354 -20.20 3.00 -3.75
CA GLN A 354 -21.64 2.83 -3.72
C GLN A 354 -22.17 2.32 -5.06
N ASN A 355 -23.20 1.49 -5.03
CA ASN A 355 -23.88 0.96 -6.22
C ASN A 355 -22.93 0.30 -7.24
N GLY A 356 -21.90 -0.42 -6.76
CA GLY A 356 -20.92 -1.09 -7.64
C GLY A 356 -19.94 -0.15 -8.33
N GLN A 357 -19.75 1.05 -7.80
CA GLN A 357 -18.84 2.06 -8.35
C GLN A 357 -18.00 2.71 -7.25
N LEU A 358 -16.79 3.15 -7.60
CA LEU A 358 -16.05 4.17 -6.88
C LEU A 358 -16.41 5.54 -7.45
N LEU A 359 -16.79 6.45 -6.58
CA LEU A 359 -17.03 7.87 -6.90
C LEU A 359 -15.87 8.66 -6.30
N ILE A 360 -15.09 9.31 -7.15
CA ILE A 360 -13.89 10.07 -6.75
C ILE A 360 -14.13 11.51 -7.14
N THR A 361 -14.24 12.40 -6.15
CA THR A 361 -14.63 13.80 -6.36
C THR A 361 -13.42 14.72 -6.25
N ASP A 362 -13.25 15.63 -7.22
CA ASP A 362 -12.24 16.69 -7.17
C ASP A 362 -12.70 17.85 -6.29
N LYS A 363 -11.82 18.28 -5.41
CA LYS A 363 -12.11 19.36 -4.44
C LYS A 363 -12.33 20.72 -5.07
N LYS A 364 -11.63 21.02 -6.17
CA LYS A 364 -11.69 22.35 -6.79
C LYS A 364 -12.83 22.48 -7.81
N SER A 365 -12.93 21.49 -8.69
CA SER A 365 -13.89 21.52 -9.80
C SER A 365 -15.25 20.90 -9.46
N GLY A 366 -15.31 20.06 -8.41
CA GLY A 366 -16.47 19.23 -8.10
C GLY A 366 -16.70 18.09 -9.11
N GLN A 367 -15.81 17.92 -10.08
CA GLN A 367 -15.89 16.80 -11.02
C GLN A 367 -15.83 15.47 -10.28
N THR A 368 -16.58 14.49 -10.76
CA THR A 368 -16.58 13.14 -10.18
C THR A 368 -16.20 12.11 -11.24
N ILE A 369 -15.11 11.38 -10.98
CA ILE A 369 -14.73 10.19 -11.73
C ILE A 369 -15.56 9.02 -11.17
N ARG A 370 -16.08 8.16 -12.10
CA ARG A 370 -16.81 6.95 -11.78
C ARG A 370 -16.05 5.76 -12.32
N LEU A 371 -15.59 4.87 -11.44
CA LEU A 371 -14.97 3.61 -11.81
C LEU A 371 -15.90 2.48 -11.43
N ALA A 372 -16.07 1.49 -12.30
CA ALA A 372 -16.74 0.26 -11.93
C ALA A 372 -15.97 -0.43 -10.79
N ALA A 373 -16.67 -0.84 -9.75
CA ALA A 373 -16.13 -1.51 -8.56
C ALA A 373 -17.22 -2.39 -7.94
N SER A 374 -17.48 -3.51 -8.59
CA SER A 374 -18.66 -4.36 -8.33
C SER A 374 -18.58 -5.18 -7.04
N LEU A 375 -17.37 -5.49 -6.56
CA LEU A 375 -17.20 -6.22 -5.31
C LEU A 375 -17.14 -5.24 -4.13
N PRO A 376 -17.94 -5.45 -3.07
CA PRO A 376 -18.00 -4.52 -1.93
C PRO A 376 -16.77 -4.63 -1.03
N LEU A 377 -16.40 -3.50 -0.44
CA LEU A 377 -15.40 -3.40 0.62
C LEU A 377 -16.04 -3.39 1.99
#